data_7a50603fcf080322a2e5c515fddd4b19
#
_entry.id   7a50603fcf080322a2e5c515fddd4b19
#
_cell.length_a   1.000
_cell.length_b   1.000
_cell.length_c   1.000
_cell.angle_alpha   90.00
_cell.angle_beta   90.00
_cell.angle_gamma   90.00
#
_symmetry.space_group_name_H-M   'P 1'
#
loop_
_entity.id
_entity.type
_entity.pdbx_description
1 polymer ?
#
loop_
_entity_poly.entity_id
_entity_poly.type
_entity_poly.pdbx_seq_one_letter_code
_entity_poly.pdbx_strand_id
1 'polypeptide(L)'
;LYVIDGVPVHSFTSPVTGTNTLAEIDPSTIESVEVLKDAASAALYGSRASNGVILITTKQGKTGRGKFSANVSYSYSILPETPTQTGGHLERIANLNKFRNLRAAYGSWQTGIYKMPESYRDAYHQNGAYDYFWNNGYPLTEYHIATAKPLQDSLNPFYNNSTNWWKYCFDAGKILNANLQASGGTETIKYMVGAGWYDETGIMLGSNFKRANILTNLNVVPRANLNIDARLYLAYTDRSRGAANTSFTNASKIEGLTVDPKSNLSILPGSGEIEKETLKQLNESSEKNITYRIRASLAVAYEFVKGLKLSSSLSMDFSEGKRNSFIPSYLDAVNNLSISTGSISSGTLFSNENQLVYNKSIRNNHNMEILLGLSYLREAKDQFSGSGKGSPSDKIHYVLDGFPTTYEEYGSVKSLQAYRSNFEEKIMLSYFGRAVYNYKKKYLFEFTLRRDGSSVFGEDVRWATFPSVAVG
;
A
#
# COMPACT_ATOMS: atom_id res chain seq x y z
N LEU A 1 3.19 -9.27 -14.49
CA LEU A 1 3.45 -10.39 -13.58
C LEU A 1 4.80 -10.22 -12.91
N TYR A 2 4.88 -10.45 -11.59
CA TYR A 2 6.16 -10.58 -10.89
C TYR A 2 6.43 -12.07 -10.62
N VAL A 3 7.68 -12.46 -10.81
CA VAL A 3 8.16 -13.83 -10.55
C VAL A 3 9.43 -13.71 -9.72
N ILE A 4 9.42 -14.26 -8.52
CA ILE A 4 10.56 -14.23 -7.60
C ILE A 4 11.12 -15.63 -7.49
N ASP A 5 12.36 -15.82 -7.94
CA ASP A 5 13.04 -17.14 -7.95
C ASP A 5 12.23 -18.24 -8.63
N GLY A 6 11.51 -17.92 -9.70
CA GLY A 6 10.63 -18.82 -10.43
C GLY A 6 9.21 -18.94 -9.86
N VAL A 7 8.93 -18.36 -8.69
CA VAL A 7 7.61 -18.37 -8.06
C VAL A 7 6.81 -17.14 -8.49
N PRO A 8 5.67 -17.28 -9.16
CA PRO A 8 4.79 -16.17 -9.43
C PRO A 8 4.27 -15.58 -8.12
N VAL A 9 4.20 -14.26 -8.05
CA VAL A 9 3.68 -13.56 -6.86
C VAL A 9 2.61 -12.55 -7.25
N HIS A 10 1.72 -12.28 -6.32
CA HIS A 10 0.74 -11.23 -6.50
C HIS A 10 1.42 -9.85 -6.48
N SER A 11 1.12 -9.04 -7.51
CA SER A 11 1.64 -7.68 -7.66
C SER A 11 0.65 -6.60 -7.21
N PHE A 12 -0.46 -6.99 -6.61
CA PHE A 12 -1.50 -6.03 -6.24
C PHE A 12 -1.26 -5.42 -4.87
N THR A 13 -1.53 -4.13 -4.77
CA THR A 13 -1.79 -3.51 -3.48
C THR A 13 -3.11 -4.07 -2.95
N SER A 14 -3.09 -4.71 -1.80
CA SER A 14 -4.33 -5.22 -1.19
C SER A 14 -5.29 -4.06 -0.95
N PRO A 15 -6.51 -4.08 -1.47
CA PRO A 15 -7.50 -3.03 -1.20
C PRO A 15 -7.92 -3.01 0.28
N VAL A 16 -7.71 -4.10 1.00
CA VAL A 16 -8.06 -4.23 2.43
C VAL A 16 -6.93 -3.74 3.33
N THR A 17 -5.69 -4.17 3.06
CA THR A 17 -4.54 -3.84 3.91
C THR A 17 -3.65 -2.74 3.34
N GLY A 18 -3.85 -2.34 2.08
CA GLY A 18 -2.98 -1.39 1.39
C GLY A 18 -1.55 -1.91 1.17
N THR A 19 -1.29 -3.20 1.37
CA THR A 19 0.04 -3.77 1.27
C THR A 19 0.43 -4.02 -0.18
N ASN A 20 1.62 -3.54 -0.57
CA ASN A 20 2.28 -3.93 -1.81
C ASN A 20 3.27 -5.06 -1.51
N THR A 21 3.10 -6.18 -2.19
CA THR A 21 3.94 -7.38 -2.04
C THR A 21 5.43 -7.11 -2.23
N LEU A 22 5.79 -6.16 -3.10
CA LEU A 22 7.19 -5.83 -3.38
C LEU A 22 7.86 -5.07 -2.22
N ALA A 23 7.12 -4.29 -1.44
CA ALA A 23 7.69 -3.58 -0.31
C ALA A 23 8.08 -4.52 0.86
N GLU A 24 7.62 -5.77 0.82
CA GLU A 24 7.99 -6.80 1.78
C GLU A 24 9.36 -7.42 1.47
N ILE A 25 9.86 -7.27 0.22
CA ILE A 25 11.15 -7.80 -0.20
C ILE A 25 12.25 -6.85 0.25
N ASP A 26 13.29 -7.40 0.85
CA ASP A 26 14.49 -6.63 1.15
C ASP A 26 15.34 -6.48 -0.11
N PRO A 27 15.58 -5.24 -0.59
CA PRO A 27 16.40 -5.01 -1.77
C PRO A 27 17.83 -5.58 -1.65
N SER A 28 18.37 -5.66 -0.43
CA SER A 28 19.71 -6.22 -0.18
C SER A 28 19.83 -7.71 -0.52
N THR A 29 18.69 -8.42 -0.56
CA THR A 29 18.64 -9.85 -0.90
C THR A 29 18.53 -10.11 -2.40
N ILE A 30 18.29 -9.08 -3.23
CA ILE A 30 18.13 -9.20 -4.67
C ILE A 30 19.51 -9.29 -5.35
N GLU A 31 19.69 -10.23 -6.27
CA GLU A 31 20.85 -10.34 -7.14
C GLU A 31 20.60 -9.67 -8.50
N SER A 32 19.44 -9.92 -9.13
CA SER A 32 19.06 -9.28 -10.40
C SER A 32 17.57 -9.04 -10.53
N VAL A 33 17.22 -8.06 -11.35
CA VAL A 33 15.84 -7.78 -11.80
C VAL A 33 15.87 -7.71 -13.33
N GLU A 34 15.07 -8.57 -13.97
CA GLU A 34 14.96 -8.64 -15.42
C GLU A 34 13.52 -8.38 -15.86
N VAL A 35 13.33 -7.64 -16.94
CA VAL A 35 12.02 -7.30 -17.45
C VAL A 35 11.82 -7.93 -18.81
N LEU A 36 10.94 -8.92 -18.90
CA LEU A 36 10.54 -9.57 -20.15
C LEU A 36 9.42 -8.76 -20.80
N LYS A 37 9.75 -8.04 -21.86
CA LYS A 37 8.79 -7.17 -22.59
C LYS A 37 8.32 -7.80 -23.88
N ASP A 38 9.07 -8.76 -24.42
CA ASP A 38 8.76 -9.41 -25.68
C ASP A 38 7.79 -10.59 -25.50
N ALA A 39 6.95 -10.81 -26.49
CA ALA A 39 5.94 -11.85 -26.45
C ALA A 39 6.52 -13.28 -26.40
N ALA A 40 7.69 -13.51 -26.99
CA ALA A 40 8.31 -14.84 -27.01
C ALA A 40 8.83 -15.24 -25.64
N SER A 41 9.56 -14.36 -24.96
CA SER A 41 10.06 -14.60 -23.59
C SER A 41 8.91 -14.68 -22.58
N ALA A 42 7.86 -13.87 -22.77
CA ALA A 42 6.68 -13.85 -21.91
C ALA A 42 5.74 -15.05 -22.11
N ALA A 43 5.78 -15.71 -23.28
CA ALA A 43 4.88 -16.80 -23.65
C ALA A 43 4.93 -17.99 -22.67
N LEU A 44 6.08 -18.26 -22.05
CA LEU A 44 6.20 -19.31 -21.02
C LEU A 44 5.33 -19.07 -19.79
N TYR A 45 4.97 -17.81 -19.51
CA TYR A 45 4.11 -17.42 -18.39
C TYR A 45 2.62 -17.31 -18.76
N GLY A 46 2.30 -17.53 -20.06
CA GLY A 46 0.93 -17.63 -20.61
C GLY A 46 0.11 -16.37 -20.45
N SER A 47 -1.19 -16.54 -20.26
CA SER A 47 -2.17 -15.43 -20.15
C SER A 47 -1.85 -14.41 -19.05
N ARG A 48 -1.08 -14.79 -18.03
CA ARG A 48 -0.67 -13.89 -16.94
C ARG A 48 0.40 -12.88 -17.34
N ALA A 49 1.08 -13.11 -18.45
CA ALA A 49 2.18 -12.28 -18.93
C ALA A 49 1.75 -11.19 -19.92
N SER A 50 0.46 -10.96 -20.14
CA SER A 50 -0.07 -9.98 -21.10
C SER A 50 0.49 -8.56 -20.94
N ASN A 51 0.84 -8.17 -19.72
CA ASN A 51 1.45 -6.88 -19.39
C ASN A 51 2.97 -6.98 -19.12
N GLY A 52 3.63 -8.03 -19.62
CA GLY A 52 5.04 -8.32 -19.36
C GLY A 52 5.29 -9.05 -18.03
N VAL A 53 6.55 -9.47 -17.85
CA VAL A 53 6.99 -10.21 -16.67
C VAL A 53 8.23 -9.54 -16.08
N ILE A 54 8.24 -9.37 -14.78
CA ILE A 54 9.41 -8.92 -14.02
C ILE A 54 9.94 -10.11 -13.23
N LEU A 55 11.14 -10.54 -13.58
CA LEU A 55 11.85 -11.61 -12.90
C LEU A 55 12.75 -11.01 -11.83
N ILE A 56 12.61 -11.46 -10.61
CA ILE A 56 13.46 -11.07 -9.48
C ILE A 56 14.21 -12.32 -9.03
N THR A 57 15.52 -12.26 -9.10
CA THR A 57 16.39 -13.36 -8.63
C THR A 57 17.04 -12.93 -7.33
N THR A 58 16.91 -13.75 -6.28
CA THR A 58 17.57 -13.51 -5.00
C THR A 58 18.99 -14.05 -5.00
N LYS A 59 19.83 -13.47 -4.13
CA LYS A 59 21.21 -13.89 -3.95
C LYS A 59 21.32 -15.37 -3.55
N GLN A 60 22.27 -16.07 -4.13
CA GLN A 60 22.52 -17.48 -3.89
C GLN A 60 23.90 -17.73 -3.31
N GLY A 61 24.08 -18.87 -2.67
CA GLY A 61 25.39 -19.34 -2.23
C GLY A 61 26.31 -19.62 -3.42
N LYS A 62 27.60 -19.32 -3.26
CA LYS A 62 28.65 -19.61 -4.24
C LYS A 62 29.68 -20.53 -3.62
N THR A 63 30.29 -21.38 -4.44
CA THR A 63 31.43 -22.23 -3.99
C THR A 63 32.55 -21.37 -3.45
N GLY A 64 33.09 -21.72 -2.30
CA GLY A 64 34.19 -21.02 -1.65
C GLY A 64 34.01 -20.93 -0.13
N ARG A 65 34.98 -20.24 0.50
CA ARG A 65 34.96 -20.02 1.95
C ARG A 65 33.73 -19.21 2.34
N GLY A 66 33.20 -19.48 3.53
CA GLY A 66 32.09 -18.71 4.11
C GLY A 66 32.43 -17.20 4.16
N LYS A 67 31.52 -16.39 3.62
CA LYS A 67 31.60 -14.93 3.64
C LYS A 67 30.47 -14.39 4.50
N PHE A 68 30.82 -13.49 5.40
CA PHE A 68 29.87 -12.76 6.23
C PHE A 68 29.88 -11.30 5.79
N SER A 69 28.72 -10.70 5.68
CA SER A 69 28.57 -9.26 5.47
C SER A 69 27.53 -8.70 6.42
N ALA A 70 27.84 -7.56 7.00
CA ALA A 70 26.92 -6.77 7.80
C ALA A 70 26.87 -5.36 7.22
N ASN A 71 25.69 -4.85 7.01
CA ASN A 71 25.47 -3.47 6.58
C ASN A 71 24.45 -2.83 7.51
N VAL A 72 24.83 -1.69 8.10
CA VAL A 72 23.94 -0.88 8.91
C VAL A 72 23.98 0.55 8.38
N SER A 73 22.83 1.10 8.06
CA SER A 73 22.69 2.48 7.63
C SER A 73 21.64 3.19 8.47
N TYR A 74 21.92 4.44 8.79
CA TYR A 74 20.98 5.32 9.46
C TYR A 74 20.87 6.61 8.66
N SER A 75 19.65 6.99 8.31
CA SER A 75 19.37 8.13 7.45
C SER A 75 18.32 9.04 8.07
N TYR A 76 18.43 10.33 7.79
CA TYR A 76 17.43 11.33 8.13
C TYR A 76 16.80 11.86 6.85
N SER A 77 15.47 11.96 6.86
CA SER A 77 14.72 12.65 5.81
C SER A 77 14.26 13.99 6.37
N ILE A 78 14.82 15.06 5.85
CA ILE A 78 14.44 16.42 6.26
C ILE A 78 13.23 16.89 5.47
N LEU A 79 12.43 17.77 6.08
CA LEU A 79 11.34 18.42 5.38
C LEU A 79 11.86 19.28 4.24
N PRO A 80 11.20 19.24 3.07
CA PRO A 80 11.45 20.23 2.03
C PRO A 80 11.03 21.62 2.52
N GLU A 81 11.40 22.65 1.78
CA GLU A 81 10.93 24.00 2.04
C GLU A 81 9.41 24.04 2.06
N THR A 82 8.86 24.52 3.18
CA THR A 82 7.41 24.57 3.36
C THR A 82 6.81 25.80 2.71
N PRO A 83 5.60 25.73 2.12
CA PRO A 83 4.93 26.91 1.58
C PRO A 83 4.74 28.00 2.64
N THR A 84 4.75 29.25 2.19
CA THR A 84 4.43 30.38 3.04
C THR A 84 3.02 30.23 3.60
N GLN A 85 2.88 30.33 4.90
CA GLN A 85 1.60 30.23 5.55
C GLN A 85 0.77 31.47 5.32
N THR A 86 -0.51 31.27 5.00
CA THR A 86 -1.55 32.27 5.07
C THR A 86 -2.33 32.06 6.36
N GLY A 87 -2.96 33.07 6.89
CA GLY A 87 -3.78 32.97 8.09
C GLY A 87 -3.69 34.22 8.97
N GLY A 88 -4.40 34.15 10.09
CA GLY A 88 -4.45 35.24 11.07
C GLY A 88 -5.09 36.50 10.53
N HIS A 89 -4.52 37.63 10.95
CA HIS A 89 -5.01 38.97 10.67
C HIS A 89 -5.28 39.24 9.17
N LEU A 90 -4.31 39.00 8.30
CA LEU A 90 -4.44 39.30 6.86
C LEU A 90 -5.56 38.53 6.20
N GLU A 91 -5.71 37.29 6.57
CA GLU A 91 -6.74 36.45 6.01
C GLU A 91 -8.12 36.78 6.55
N ARG A 92 -8.22 37.15 7.82
CA ARG A 92 -9.46 37.68 8.36
C ARG A 92 -9.93 38.88 7.54
N ILE A 93 -9.03 39.86 7.23
CA ILE A 93 -9.35 41.01 6.39
C ILE A 93 -9.75 40.59 4.98
N ALA A 94 -9.04 39.63 4.37
CA ALA A 94 -9.39 39.12 3.05
C ALA A 94 -10.79 38.51 3.02
N ASN A 95 -11.15 37.72 4.04
CA ASN A 95 -12.48 37.12 4.19
C ASN A 95 -13.57 38.16 4.40
N LEU A 96 -13.34 39.16 5.24
CA LEU A 96 -14.26 40.27 5.41
C LEU A 96 -14.51 41.03 4.09
N ASN A 97 -13.46 41.30 3.33
CA ASN A 97 -13.58 41.93 2.00
C ASN A 97 -14.34 41.06 1.01
N LYS A 98 -14.11 39.74 1.05
CA LYS A 98 -14.83 38.77 0.22
C LYS A 98 -16.35 38.80 0.51
N PHE A 99 -16.75 38.76 1.77
CA PHE A 99 -18.15 38.87 2.18
C PHE A 99 -18.77 40.21 1.72
N ARG A 100 -18.06 41.31 1.86
CA ARG A 100 -18.49 42.62 1.38
C ARG A 100 -18.75 42.61 -0.14
N ASN A 101 -17.81 42.12 -0.90
CA ASN A 101 -17.90 42.05 -2.36
C ASN A 101 -19.05 41.15 -2.83
N LEU A 102 -19.22 40.01 -2.17
CA LEU A 102 -20.33 39.08 -2.48
C LEU A 102 -21.69 39.74 -2.23
N ARG A 103 -21.82 40.53 -1.15
CA ARG A 103 -23.07 41.26 -0.90
C ARG A 103 -23.32 42.36 -1.92
N ALA A 104 -22.31 43.08 -2.34
CA ALA A 104 -22.43 44.10 -3.37
C ALA A 104 -22.84 43.52 -4.74
N ALA A 105 -22.51 42.28 -5.00
CA ALA A 105 -22.80 41.63 -6.27
C ALA A 105 -24.22 40.97 -6.38
N TYR A 106 -24.86 40.66 -5.25
CA TYR A 106 -26.06 39.80 -5.23
C TYR A 106 -27.40 40.51 -5.02
N GLY A 107 -27.54 41.79 -5.32
CA GLY A 107 -28.84 42.39 -5.58
C GLY A 107 -29.46 43.22 -4.45
N SER A 108 -30.73 43.63 -4.61
CA SER A 108 -31.43 44.63 -3.86
C SER A 108 -31.65 44.38 -2.36
N TRP A 109 -31.64 43.14 -1.94
CA TRP A 109 -31.74 42.79 -0.51
C TRP A 109 -30.45 43.12 0.24
N GLN A 110 -29.45 43.65 -0.47
CA GLN A 110 -28.14 43.97 0.01
C GLN A 110 -27.81 45.43 -0.10
N THR A 111 -28.83 46.26 -0.31
CA THR A 111 -28.67 47.70 -0.57
C THR A 111 -28.21 48.50 0.63
N GLY A 112 -28.05 47.93 1.81
CA GLY A 112 -27.33 48.56 2.86
C GLY A 112 -25.85 48.69 2.50
N ILE A 113 -25.41 49.89 2.32
CA ILE A 113 -24.00 50.18 2.18
C ILE A 113 -23.35 49.93 3.54
N TYR A 114 -22.74 48.78 3.65
CA TYR A 114 -22.01 48.42 4.83
C TYR A 114 -20.65 49.01 4.70
N LYS A 115 -20.38 49.97 5.53
CA LYS A 115 -19.03 50.52 5.71
C LYS A 115 -18.21 49.39 6.35
N MET A 116 -17.20 48.95 5.64
CA MET A 116 -16.21 48.05 6.26
C MET A 116 -15.53 48.80 7.41
N PRO A 117 -15.37 48.16 8.56
CA PRO A 117 -14.52 48.70 9.61
C PRO A 117 -13.13 48.97 9.06
N GLU A 118 -12.62 50.16 9.25
CA GLU A 118 -11.29 50.54 8.77
C GLU A 118 -10.19 49.87 9.62
N SER A 119 -10.53 49.51 10.85
CA SER A 119 -9.63 48.86 11.77
C SER A 119 -10.33 47.73 12.56
N TYR A 120 -9.55 46.86 13.16
CA TYR A 120 -10.09 45.83 14.06
C TYR A 120 -10.76 46.42 15.29
N ARG A 121 -10.24 47.54 15.78
CA ARG A 121 -10.77 48.26 16.93
C ARG A 121 -12.17 48.75 16.64
N ASP A 122 -12.41 49.27 15.46
CA ASP A 122 -13.71 49.79 15.05
C ASP A 122 -14.73 48.62 14.95
N ALA A 123 -14.31 47.50 14.42
CA ALA A 123 -15.13 46.31 14.34
C ALA A 123 -15.51 45.73 15.70
N TYR A 124 -14.64 45.88 16.69
CA TYR A 124 -14.82 45.27 18.01
C TYR A 124 -15.60 46.18 18.98
N HIS A 125 -15.33 47.50 18.94
CA HIS A 125 -15.85 48.45 19.94
C HIS A 125 -17.16 49.15 19.57
N GLN A 126 -17.58 49.06 18.33
CA GLN A 126 -18.87 49.63 17.94
C GLN A 126 -20.00 48.68 18.32
N ASN A 127 -20.92 49.18 19.16
CA ASN A 127 -22.23 48.54 19.31
C ASN A 127 -22.87 48.51 17.91
N GLY A 128 -22.96 47.36 17.31
CA GLY A 128 -23.46 47.25 15.96
C GLY A 128 -22.38 47.10 14.87
N ALA A 129 -21.08 46.95 15.19
CA ALA A 129 -20.09 46.57 14.18
C ALA A 129 -20.48 45.31 13.42
N TYR A 130 -21.16 44.44 14.09
CA TYR A 130 -21.81 43.29 13.54
C TYR A 130 -22.93 43.67 12.56
N ASP A 131 -23.72 44.72 12.88
CA ASP A 131 -24.79 45.26 12.04
C ASP A 131 -24.28 45.83 10.72
N TYR A 132 -23.02 46.27 10.65
CA TYR A 132 -22.40 46.66 9.40
C TYR A 132 -22.39 45.57 8.34
N PHE A 133 -22.40 44.34 8.75
CA PHE A 133 -22.43 43.23 7.82
C PHE A 133 -23.82 42.70 7.53
N TRP A 134 -24.71 42.78 8.51
CA TRP A 134 -25.91 41.97 8.50
C TRP A 134 -27.20 42.74 8.72
N ASN A 135 -27.13 43.98 9.10
CA ASN A 135 -28.32 44.75 9.44
C ASN A 135 -28.94 45.42 8.21
N ASN A 136 -30.01 44.83 7.67
CA ASN A 136 -30.79 45.46 6.61
C ASN A 136 -32.21 44.92 6.47
N GLY A 137 -32.85 44.65 7.56
CA GLY A 137 -34.26 44.21 7.54
C GLY A 137 -34.45 42.80 7.03
N TYR A 138 -33.41 42.05 6.74
CA TYR A 138 -33.48 40.62 6.44
C TYR A 138 -33.31 39.84 7.72
N PRO A 139 -34.15 38.80 7.94
CA PRO A 139 -33.95 37.90 9.05
C PRO A 139 -32.64 37.14 8.82
N LEU A 140 -31.65 37.45 9.64
CA LEU A 140 -30.39 36.70 9.66
C LEU A 140 -30.67 35.33 10.22
N THR A 141 -30.26 34.31 9.50
CA THR A 141 -30.28 32.96 10.06
C THR A 141 -29.20 32.86 11.14
N GLU A 142 -29.45 32.05 12.16
CA GLU A 142 -28.43 31.75 13.20
C GLU A 142 -27.08 31.35 12.62
N TYR A 143 -27.09 30.68 11.48
CA TYR A 143 -25.89 30.29 10.75
C TYR A 143 -25.07 31.53 10.31
N HIS A 144 -25.71 32.54 9.74
CA HIS A 144 -25.00 33.77 9.30
C HIS A 144 -24.45 34.54 10.49
N ILE A 145 -25.18 34.57 11.58
CA ILE A 145 -24.75 35.20 12.83
C ILE A 145 -23.52 34.47 13.39
N ALA A 146 -23.58 33.17 13.48
CA ALA A 146 -22.48 32.35 13.99
C ALA A 146 -21.22 32.48 13.14
N THR A 147 -21.35 32.68 11.83
CA THR A 147 -20.21 32.77 10.90
C THR A 147 -19.57 34.16 10.86
N ALA A 148 -20.40 35.21 10.89
CA ALA A 148 -19.89 36.58 10.67
C ALA A 148 -19.40 37.26 11.95
N LYS A 149 -20.05 37.06 13.08
CA LYS A 149 -19.69 37.66 14.35
C LYS A 149 -18.24 37.36 14.78
N PRO A 150 -17.78 36.09 14.75
CA PRO A 150 -16.38 35.81 15.11
C PRO A 150 -15.36 36.46 14.17
N LEU A 151 -15.70 36.63 12.88
CA LEU A 151 -14.82 37.31 11.92
C LEU A 151 -14.62 38.77 12.21
N GLN A 152 -15.60 39.44 12.80
CA GLN A 152 -15.55 40.84 13.17
C GLN A 152 -14.80 41.07 14.49
N ASP A 153 -14.69 40.07 15.33
CA ASP A 153 -14.01 40.16 16.61
C ASP A 153 -12.48 40.15 16.40
N SER A 154 -11.85 41.34 16.54
CA SER A 154 -10.41 41.49 16.41
C SER A 154 -9.62 40.84 17.54
N LEU A 155 -10.25 40.45 18.61
CA LEU A 155 -9.64 39.77 19.75
C LEU A 155 -9.85 38.22 19.67
N ASN A 156 -10.67 37.78 18.73
CA ASN A 156 -10.90 36.34 18.56
C ASN A 156 -9.63 35.66 18.04
N PRO A 157 -8.97 34.82 18.84
CA PRO A 157 -7.70 34.19 18.44
C PRO A 157 -7.89 33.26 17.27
N PHE A 158 -9.09 32.72 17.07
CA PHE A 158 -9.39 31.81 15.96
C PHE A 158 -9.18 32.47 14.59
N TYR A 159 -9.43 33.76 14.44
CA TYR A 159 -9.29 34.49 13.17
C TYR A 159 -8.11 35.42 13.10
N ASN A 160 -7.44 35.72 14.21
CA ASN A 160 -6.35 36.67 14.27
C ASN A 160 -4.97 36.04 14.45
N ASN A 161 -4.90 34.85 15.01
CA ASN A 161 -3.66 34.10 15.12
C ASN A 161 -3.53 33.11 13.94
N SER A 162 -2.34 32.64 13.72
CA SER A 162 -2.05 31.57 12.74
C SER A 162 -1.23 30.49 13.40
N THR A 163 -1.51 29.25 13.03
CA THR A 163 -0.79 28.09 13.52
C THR A 163 0.04 27.49 12.41
N ASN A 164 1.31 27.22 12.69
CA ASN A 164 2.17 26.50 11.76
C ASN A 164 1.90 24.99 11.84
N TRP A 165 0.87 24.51 11.12
CA TRP A 165 0.52 23.10 11.08
C TRP A 165 1.61 22.22 10.49
N TRP A 166 2.45 22.74 9.60
CA TRP A 166 3.62 22.02 9.10
C TRP A 166 4.53 21.58 10.24
N LYS A 167 4.75 22.47 11.21
CA LYS A 167 5.57 22.16 12.37
C LYS A 167 4.97 21.08 13.28
N TYR A 168 3.65 20.99 13.32
CA TYR A 168 2.95 20.02 14.18
C TYR A 168 2.67 18.68 13.47
N CYS A 169 2.42 18.69 12.16
CA CYS A 169 2.06 17.51 11.41
C CYS A 169 3.25 16.79 10.77
N PHE A 170 4.39 17.48 10.67
CA PHE A 170 5.60 16.96 10.04
C PHE A 170 6.81 17.12 10.93
N ASP A 171 7.69 16.13 10.89
CA ASP A 171 8.97 16.11 11.59
C ASP A 171 10.02 15.43 10.71
N ALA A 172 11.29 15.47 11.11
CA ALA A 172 12.33 14.75 10.40
C ALA A 172 12.09 13.24 10.45
N GLY A 173 12.03 12.65 9.30
CA GLY A 173 11.95 11.19 9.17
C GLY A 173 13.27 10.52 9.55
N LYS A 174 13.19 9.28 10.03
CA LYS A 174 14.35 8.48 10.46
C LYS A 174 14.25 7.10 9.85
N ILE A 175 15.35 6.60 9.30
CA ILE A 175 15.42 5.27 8.70
C ILE A 175 16.62 4.55 9.27
N LEU A 176 16.36 3.41 9.93
CA LEU A 176 17.37 2.43 10.31
C LEU A 176 17.24 1.22 9.39
N ASN A 177 18.30 0.85 8.68
CA ASN A 177 18.36 -0.35 7.88
C ASN A 177 19.59 -1.18 8.27
N ALA A 178 19.36 -2.40 8.75
CA ALA A 178 20.41 -3.32 9.20
C ALA A 178 20.22 -4.67 8.50
N ASN A 179 21.29 -5.15 7.84
CA ASN A 179 21.28 -6.40 7.09
C ASN A 179 22.50 -7.22 7.45
N LEU A 180 22.27 -8.50 7.74
CA LEU A 180 23.28 -9.51 7.99
C LEU A 180 23.15 -10.60 6.93
N GLN A 181 24.25 -11.02 6.33
CA GLN A 181 24.26 -12.07 5.32
C GLN A 181 25.45 -13.01 5.54
N ALA A 182 25.20 -14.31 5.39
CA ALA A 182 26.21 -15.35 5.38
C ALA A 182 26.04 -16.21 4.14
N SER A 183 27.08 -16.40 3.37
CA SER A 183 27.04 -17.23 2.15
C SER A 183 28.34 -18.00 1.98
N GLY A 184 28.27 -19.18 1.37
CA GLY A 184 29.41 -20.02 1.12
C GLY A 184 28.99 -21.36 0.56
N GLY A 185 29.93 -22.27 0.46
CA GLY A 185 29.62 -23.64 0.06
C GLY A 185 30.77 -24.39 -0.56
N THR A 186 30.51 -25.66 -0.82
CA THR A 186 31.35 -26.59 -1.57
C THR A 186 30.74 -26.81 -2.96
N GLU A 187 31.33 -27.69 -3.77
CA GLU A 187 30.73 -28.15 -5.04
C GLU A 187 29.39 -28.86 -4.83
N THR A 188 29.19 -29.48 -3.66
CA THR A 188 28.00 -30.28 -3.35
C THR A 188 26.94 -29.53 -2.57
N ILE A 189 27.30 -28.52 -1.78
CA ILE A 189 26.36 -27.76 -0.94
C ILE A 189 26.72 -26.29 -1.02
N LYS A 190 25.78 -25.45 -1.40
CA LYS A 190 25.91 -23.99 -1.40
C LYS A 190 24.76 -23.41 -0.59
N TYR A 191 25.07 -22.41 0.22
CA TYR A 191 24.09 -21.78 1.08
C TYR A 191 24.19 -20.26 1.08
N MET A 192 23.06 -19.61 1.26
CA MET A 192 22.94 -18.19 1.55
C MET A 192 21.86 -18.01 2.62
N VAL A 193 22.21 -17.34 3.71
CA VAL A 193 21.27 -16.97 4.77
C VAL A 193 21.40 -15.47 4.97
N GLY A 194 20.28 -14.78 5.00
CA GLY A 194 20.20 -13.34 5.22
C GLY A 194 19.14 -13.02 6.25
N ALA A 195 19.40 -12.03 7.09
CA ALA A 195 18.44 -11.44 8.01
C ALA A 195 18.46 -9.92 7.86
N GLY A 196 17.30 -9.30 7.77
CA GLY A 196 17.15 -7.86 7.62
C GLY A 196 16.20 -7.26 8.63
N TRP A 197 16.52 -6.07 9.09
CA TRP A 197 15.67 -5.21 9.89
C TRP A 197 15.61 -3.83 9.25
N TYR A 198 14.41 -3.32 9.04
CA TYR A 198 14.16 -1.98 8.52
C TYR A 198 13.12 -1.29 9.42
N ASP A 199 13.44 -0.11 9.90
CA ASP A 199 12.56 0.71 10.73
C ASP A 199 12.57 2.15 10.22
N GLU A 200 11.44 2.59 9.73
CA GLU A 200 11.24 3.92 9.16
C GLU A 200 10.15 4.65 9.93
N THR A 201 10.48 5.82 10.41
CA THR A 201 9.52 6.86 10.80
C THR A 201 9.48 7.87 9.67
N GLY A 202 8.34 8.01 9.00
CA GLY A 202 8.19 8.97 7.91
C GLY A 202 8.15 10.41 8.40
N ILE A 203 8.25 11.36 7.47
CA ILE A 203 8.20 12.79 7.79
C ILE A 203 6.82 13.26 8.26
N MET A 204 5.76 12.55 7.95
CA MET A 204 4.40 12.86 8.38
C MET A 204 4.09 12.15 9.70
N LEU A 205 3.48 12.86 10.64
CA LEU A 205 3.10 12.31 11.94
C LEU A 205 2.33 11.00 11.80
N GLY A 206 2.75 9.97 12.54
CA GLY A 206 2.11 8.66 12.54
C GLY A 206 2.40 7.80 11.32
N SER A 207 3.26 8.21 10.39
CA SER A 207 3.67 7.36 9.29
C SER A 207 4.88 6.51 9.67
N ASN A 208 4.65 5.21 9.89
CA ASN A 208 5.70 4.27 10.28
C ASN A 208 5.70 3.05 9.36
N PHE A 209 6.87 2.50 9.12
CA PHE A 209 7.04 1.24 8.42
C PHE A 209 8.17 0.43 9.08
N LYS A 210 7.86 -0.80 9.51
CA LYS A 210 8.86 -1.73 10.03
C LYS A 210 8.82 -3.02 9.23
N ARG A 211 9.97 -3.59 8.98
CA ARG A 211 10.11 -4.89 8.33
C ARG A 211 11.22 -5.70 8.99
N ALA A 212 10.88 -6.94 9.33
CA ALA A 212 11.85 -7.97 9.66
C ALA A 212 11.76 -9.06 8.60
N ASN A 213 12.87 -9.55 8.10
CA ASN A 213 12.87 -10.64 7.12
C ASN A 213 14.04 -11.60 7.32
N ILE A 214 13.82 -12.86 6.95
CA ILE A 214 14.83 -13.91 6.86
C ILE A 214 14.73 -14.55 5.48
N LEU A 215 15.87 -14.69 4.81
CA LEU A 215 16.02 -15.41 3.55
C LEU A 215 16.99 -16.56 3.76
N THR A 216 16.62 -17.74 3.29
CA THR A 216 17.52 -18.90 3.24
C THR A 216 17.44 -19.55 1.87
N ASN A 217 18.56 -19.67 1.18
CA ASN A 217 18.70 -20.38 -0.08
C ASN A 217 19.74 -21.48 0.10
N LEU A 218 19.34 -22.70 -0.18
CA LEU A 218 20.16 -23.89 -0.09
C LEU A 218 20.15 -24.62 -1.44
N ASN A 219 21.30 -24.81 -2.04
CA ASN A 219 21.48 -25.62 -3.22
C ASN A 219 22.34 -26.85 -2.88
N VAL A 220 21.83 -28.04 -3.16
CA VAL A 220 22.49 -29.31 -2.86
C VAL A 220 22.61 -30.12 -4.15
N VAL A 221 23.82 -30.54 -4.46
CA VAL A 221 24.16 -31.40 -5.62
C VAL A 221 24.76 -32.73 -5.11
N PRO A 222 23.89 -33.66 -4.65
CA PRO A 222 24.36 -34.92 -4.04
C PRO A 222 25.10 -35.81 -5.04
N ARG A 223 24.75 -35.67 -6.31
CA ARG A 223 25.39 -36.36 -7.47
C ARG A 223 25.43 -35.40 -8.65
N ALA A 224 26.36 -35.56 -9.57
CA ALA A 224 26.52 -34.70 -10.73
C ALA A 224 25.25 -34.50 -11.59
N ASN A 225 24.33 -35.46 -11.54
CA ASN A 225 23.08 -35.46 -12.29
C ASN A 225 21.83 -35.13 -11.44
N LEU A 226 21.99 -34.78 -10.15
CA LEU A 226 20.89 -34.44 -9.26
C LEU A 226 21.14 -33.09 -8.59
N ASN A 227 20.27 -32.11 -8.82
CA ASN A 227 20.28 -30.80 -8.19
C ASN A 227 19.02 -30.59 -7.38
N ILE A 228 19.14 -30.10 -6.16
CA ILE A 228 18.05 -29.80 -5.24
C ILE A 228 18.22 -28.35 -4.78
N ASP A 229 17.24 -27.51 -5.04
CA ASP A 229 17.17 -26.13 -4.59
C ASP A 229 16.02 -25.97 -3.59
N ALA A 230 16.34 -25.53 -2.37
CA ALA A 230 15.37 -25.21 -1.34
C ALA A 230 15.50 -23.75 -0.93
N ARG A 231 14.39 -23.03 -0.87
CA ARG A 231 14.35 -21.61 -0.53
C ARG A 231 13.25 -21.33 0.47
N LEU A 232 13.55 -20.49 1.43
CA LEU A 232 12.61 -20.03 2.44
C LEU A 232 12.75 -18.52 2.60
N TYR A 233 11.66 -17.80 2.53
CA TYR A 233 11.56 -16.38 2.84
C TYR A 233 10.46 -16.15 3.87
N LEU A 234 10.83 -15.53 4.97
CA LEU A 234 9.92 -15.11 6.04
C LEU A 234 9.95 -13.60 6.12
N ALA A 235 8.81 -12.97 6.24
CA ALA A 235 8.72 -11.53 6.45
C ALA A 235 7.62 -11.19 7.44
N TYR A 236 7.91 -10.21 8.27
CA TYR A 236 6.98 -9.46 9.10
C TYR A 236 7.04 -8.01 8.69
N THR A 237 5.90 -7.41 8.44
CA THR A 237 5.80 -5.97 8.18
C THR A 237 4.76 -5.33 9.07
N ASP A 238 5.08 -4.15 9.59
CA ASP A 238 4.16 -3.30 10.34
C ASP A 238 4.10 -1.94 9.62
N ARG A 239 2.89 -1.58 9.16
CA ARG A 239 2.57 -0.31 8.48
C ARG A 239 1.56 0.47 9.27
N SER A 240 1.63 0.35 10.57
CA SER A 240 0.74 1.08 11.45
C SER A 240 0.86 2.58 11.20
N ARG A 241 -0.27 3.24 11.08
CA ARG A 241 -0.36 4.66 10.76
C ARG A 241 -1.11 5.39 11.86
N GLY A 242 -0.72 6.63 12.10
CA GLY A 242 -1.51 7.53 12.92
C GLY A 242 -2.67 8.15 12.14
N ALA A 243 -3.46 8.96 12.81
CA ALA A 243 -4.64 9.63 12.28
C ALA A 243 -4.40 10.41 10.98
N ALA A 244 -3.23 10.99 10.82
CA ALA A 244 -2.86 11.78 9.66
C ALA A 244 -2.86 11.01 8.34
N ASN A 245 -2.78 9.68 8.39
CA ASN A 245 -2.71 8.80 7.23
C ASN A 245 -3.94 7.91 7.04
N THR A 246 -4.95 8.05 7.87
CA THR A 246 -6.19 7.31 7.69
C THR A 246 -7.02 7.98 6.60
N SER A 247 -7.32 7.24 5.54
CA SER A 247 -8.22 7.71 4.48
C SER A 247 -9.64 7.70 5.01
N PHE A 248 -10.10 8.84 5.50
CA PHE A 248 -11.48 9.02 5.93
C PHE A 248 -12.31 9.44 4.73
N THR A 249 -13.22 8.59 4.30
CA THR A 249 -14.08 8.83 3.14
C THR A 249 -15.14 9.92 3.36
N ASN A 250 -15.30 10.40 4.58
CA ASN A 250 -16.21 11.50 4.89
C ASN A 250 -15.40 12.60 5.57
N ALA A 251 -14.93 13.57 4.74
CA ALA A 251 -14.43 14.88 5.11
C ALA A 251 -14.02 15.02 6.58
N SER A 252 -13.11 14.18 7.00
CA SER A 252 -12.61 14.32 8.35
C SER A 252 -11.90 15.65 8.44
N LYS A 253 -12.22 16.40 9.45
CA LYS A 253 -11.53 17.64 9.78
C LYS A 253 -10.00 17.48 9.79
N ILE A 254 -9.54 16.26 10.05
CA ILE A 254 -8.12 15.89 10.11
C ILE A 254 -7.48 15.83 8.73
N GLU A 255 -8.15 15.25 7.73
CA GLU A 255 -7.60 15.15 6.37
C GLU A 255 -7.42 16.53 5.73
N GLY A 256 -8.38 17.42 5.92
CA GLY A 256 -8.27 18.80 5.48
C GLY A 256 -7.19 19.60 6.22
N LEU A 257 -6.89 19.27 7.47
CA LEU A 257 -5.89 19.94 8.27
C LEU A 257 -4.46 19.50 7.97
N THR A 258 -4.29 18.23 7.60
CA THR A 258 -2.95 17.61 7.53
C THR A 258 -2.45 17.36 6.12
N VAL A 259 -3.34 17.20 5.14
CA VAL A 259 -2.98 16.73 3.80
C VAL A 259 -2.94 17.86 2.79
N ASP A 260 -3.78 18.88 2.92
CA ASP A 260 -3.79 20.01 2.01
C ASP A 260 -3.46 21.33 2.72
N PRO A 261 -2.19 21.77 2.66
CA PRO A 261 -1.79 23.05 3.22
C PRO A 261 -2.42 24.25 2.51
N LYS A 262 -3.07 24.05 1.36
CA LYS A 262 -3.84 25.06 0.64
C LYS A 262 -5.31 25.08 1.02
N SER A 263 -5.75 24.13 1.84
CA SER A 263 -7.13 24.07 2.30
C SER A 263 -7.44 25.26 3.19
N ASN A 264 -8.65 25.78 3.08
CA ASN A 264 -9.14 26.86 3.94
C ASN A 264 -9.18 26.49 5.43
N LEU A 265 -9.06 25.20 5.75
CA LEU A 265 -8.99 24.66 7.11
C LEU A 265 -7.59 24.76 7.70
N SER A 266 -6.57 25.05 6.90
CA SER A 266 -5.19 25.30 7.37
C SER A 266 -5.03 26.59 8.16
N ILE A 267 -6.08 27.39 8.23
CA ILE A 267 -6.14 28.71 8.84
C ILE A 267 -6.64 28.67 10.29
N LEU A 268 -6.56 27.54 10.93
CA LEU A 268 -6.91 27.48 12.34
C LEU A 268 -5.88 28.28 13.16
N PRO A 269 -6.32 29.29 13.90
CA PRO A 269 -5.43 30.05 14.74
C PRO A 269 -4.92 29.20 15.88
N GLY A 270 -3.65 29.34 16.19
CA GLY A 270 -3.10 28.78 17.41
C GLY A 270 -3.52 29.59 18.61
N SER A 271 -4.59 29.20 19.28
CA SER A 271 -4.64 29.37 20.71
C SER A 271 -4.11 28.07 21.32
N GLY A 272 -3.29 28.14 22.35
CA GLY A 272 -2.66 26.95 22.92
C GLY A 272 -3.63 25.83 23.29
N GLU A 273 -4.89 26.13 23.57
CA GLU A 273 -5.93 25.15 23.86
C GLU A 273 -6.47 24.46 22.58
N ILE A 274 -6.69 25.21 21.51
CA ILE A 274 -7.15 24.67 20.22
C ILE A 274 -6.05 23.80 19.60
N GLU A 275 -4.79 24.21 19.69
CA GLU A 275 -3.65 23.40 19.26
C GLU A 275 -3.57 22.09 20.01
N LYS A 276 -3.63 22.13 21.33
CA LYS A 276 -3.59 20.95 22.17
C LYS A 276 -4.72 19.97 21.84
N GLU A 277 -5.94 20.46 21.68
CA GLU A 277 -7.09 19.63 21.35
C GLU A 277 -6.95 19.00 19.97
N THR A 278 -6.49 19.76 18.96
CA THR A 278 -6.27 19.23 17.61
C THR A 278 -5.15 18.21 17.59
N LEU A 279 -4.04 18.44 18.30
CA LEU A 279 -2.95 17.46 18.41
C LEU A 279 -3.38 16.20 19.15
N LYS A 280 -4.19 16.34 20.19
CA LYS A 280 -4.81 15.21 20.88
C LYS A 280 -5.64 14.37 19.92
N GLN A 281 -6.49 15.00 19.12
CA GLN A 281 -7.30 14.36 18.10
C GLN A 281 -6.44 13.60 17.07
N LEU A 282 -5.35 14.23 16.60
CA LEU A 282 -4.42 13.60 15.66
C LEU A 282 -3.73 12.37 16.24
N ASN A 283 -3.45 12.35 17.53
CA ASN A 283 -2.71 11.27 18.18
C ASN A 283 -3.62 10.13 18.70
N GLU A 284 -4.88 10.39 18.94
CA GLU A 284 -5.80 9.38 19.52
C GLU A 284 -6.44 8.46 18.47
N SER A 285 -6.49 8.85 17.20
CA SER A 285 -6.83 7.91 16.14
C SER A 285 -5.68 6.96 15.87
N SER A 286 -5.98 5.70 15.70
CA SER A 286 -4.95 4.68 15.51
C SER A 286 -5.29 3.73 14.36
N GLU A 287 -4.27 3.29 13.66
CA GLU A 287 -4.35 2.20 12.70
C GLU A 287 -3.18 1.25 12.95
N LYS A 288 -3.49 0.00 13.22
CA LYS A 288 -2.52 -1.09 13.29
C LYS A 288 -2.67 -1.96 12.05
N ASN A 289 -1.59 -2.10 11.26
CA ASN A 289 -1.60 -2.82 10.00
C ASN A 289 -0.35 -3.72 9.91
N ILE A 290 -0.54 -5.00 10.17
CA ILE A 290 0.53 -5.99 10.26
C ILE A 290 0.33 -7.04 9.18
N THR A 291 1.41 -7.46 8.52
CA THR A 291 1.41 -8.56 7.58
C THR A 291 2.51 -9.56 7.91
N TYR A 292 2.17 -10.82 7.90
CA TYR A 292 3.10 -11.96 7.96
C TYR A 292 3.14 -12.62 6.58
N ARG A 293 4.33 -13.02 6.14
CA ARG A 293 4.51 -13.74 4.88
C ARG A 293 5.49 -14.88 5.02
N ILE A 294 5.11 -16.01 4.43
CA ILE A 294 5.96 -17.19 4.30
C ILE A 294 5.96 -17.58 2.83
N ARG A 295 7.15 -17.60 2.24
CA ARG A 295 7.35 -18.15 0.90
C ARG A 295 8.35 -19.28 0.98
N ALA A 296 7.98 -20.45 0.51
CA ALA A 296 8.82 -21.63 0.47
C ALA A 296 8.81 -22.21 -0.95
N SER A 297 9.96 -22.68 -1.43
CA SER A 297 10.05 -23.42 -2.67
C SER A 297 11.07 -24.54 -2.57
N LEU A 298 10.77 -25.65 -3.24
CA LEU A 298 11.64 -26.81 -3.40
C LEU A 298 11.65 -27.18 -4.87
N ALA A 299 12.81 -27.15 -5.49
CA ALA A 299 12.99 -27.58 -6.86
C ALA A 299 14.00 -28.75 -6.91
N VAL A 300 13.63 -29.79 -7.63
CA VAL A 300 14.48 -30.97 -7.86
C VAL A 300 14.66 -31.14 -9.36
N ALA A 301 15.90 -31.27 -9.80
CA ALA A 301 16.23 -31.50 -11.20
C ALA A 301 17.14 -32.73 -11.31
N TYR A 302 16.73 -33.70 -12.12
CA TYR A 302 17.43 -34.96 -12.34
C TYR A 302 17.69 -35.18 -13.83
N GLU A 303 18.95 -35.40 -14.18
CA GLU A 303 19.35 -35.78 -15.54
C GLU A 303 19.47 -37.31 -15.64
N PHE A 304 18.50 -37.92 -16.29
CA PHE A 304 18.43 -39.37 -16.43
C PHE A 304 19.53 -39.94 -17.32
N VAL A 305 19.71 -39.30 -18.47
CA VAL A 305 20.78 -39.57 -19.45
C VAL A 305 21.25 -38.20 -19.97
N LYS A 306 22.47 -38.14 -20.48
CA LYS A 306 23.06 -36.91 -20.97
C LYS A 306 22.12 -36.16 -21.94
N GLY A 307 21.73 -34.98 -21.55
CA GLY A 307 20.83 -34.13 -22.33
C GLY A 307 19.34 -34.31 -22.04
N LEU A 308 18.89 -35.32 -21.27
CA LEU A 308 17.49 -35.47 -20.86
C LEU A 308 17.31 -35.23 -19.38
N LYS A 309 16.74 -34.09 -19.06
CA LYS A 309 16.57 -33.57 -17.68
C LYS A 309 15.10 -33.43 -17.34
N LEU A 310 14.68 -33.97 -16.22
CA LEU A 310 13.38 -33.71 -15.60
C LEU A 310 13.59 -32.75 -14.43
N SER A 311 12.79 -31.70 -14.36
CA SER A 311 12.73 -30.82 -13.21
C SER A 311 11.30 -30.73 -12.68
N SER A 312 11.18 -30.72 -11.36
CA SER A 312 9.92 -30.50 -10.66
C SER A 312 10.14 -29.43 -9.62
N SER A 313 9.31 -28.39 -9.61
CA SER A 313 9.32 -27.36 -8.59
C SER A 313 7.97 -27.28 -7.89
N LEU A 314 8.05 -27.17 -6.58
CA LEU A 314 6.91 -26.98 -5.70
C LEU A 314 7.11 -25.67 -4.96
N SER A 315 6.11 -24.79 -4.96
CA SER A 315 6.20 -23.54 -4.22
C SER A 315 4.89 -23.17 -3.54
N MET A 316 5.03 -22.50 -2.41
CA MET A 316 3.93 -21.95 -1.63
C MET A 316 4.29 -20.52 -1.19
N ASP A 317 3.37 -19.59 -1.42
CA ASP A 317 3.43 -18.22 -0.91
C ASP A 317 2.17 -17.97 -0.09
N PHE A 318 2.33 -17.84 1.21
CA PHE A 318 1.27 -17.55 2.18
C PHE A 318 1.48 -16.17 2.76
N SER A 319 0.40 -15.39 2.82
CA SER A 319 0.41 -14.09 3.49
C SER A 319 -0.86 -13.92 4.34
N GLU A 320 -0.71 -13.36 5.53
CA GLU A 320 -1.81 -12.95 6.39
C GLU A 320 -1.64 -11.50 6.79
N GLY A 321 -2.62 -10.67 6.46
CA GLY A 321 -2.70 -9.27 6.84
C GLY A 321 -3.80 -9.04 7.87
N LYS A 322 -3.46 -8.31 8.94
CA LYS A 322 -4.37 -7.86 9.99
C LYS A 322 -4.38 -6.35 10.05
N ARG A 323 -5.54 -5.75 9.90
CA ARG A 323 -5.71 -4.30 10.03
C ARG A 323 -6.79 -3.99 11.05
N ASN A 324 -6.46 -3.13 12.00
CA ASN A 324 -7.42 -2.54 12.94
C ASN A 324 -7.27 -1.03 12.88
N SER A 325 -8.37 -0.32 12.77
CA SER A 325 -8.39 1.15 12.85
C SER A 325 -9.47 1.60 13.83
N PHE A 326 -9.17 2.68 14.52
CA PHE A 326 -10.07 3.31 15.48
C PHE A 326 -10.06 4.82 15.31
N ILE A 327 -11.25 5.40 15.33
CA ILE A 327 -11.50 6.84 15.28
C ILE A 327 -12.33 7.20 16.51
N PRO A 328 -11.84 8.08 17.39
CA PRO A 328 -12.58 8.53 18.56
C PRO A 328 -13.90 9.25 18.21
N SER A 329 -14.86 9.21 19.13
CA SER A 329 -16.20 9.77 18.93
C SER A 329 -16.19 11.27 18.65
N TYR A 330 -15.37 12.04 19.32
CA TYR A 330 -15.28 13.49 19.16
C TYR A 330 -14.73 13.95 17.81
N LEU A 331 -14.19 13.03 16.97
CA LEU A 331 -13.81 13.33 15.59
C LEU A 331 -14.98 13.22 14.61
N ASP A 332 -16.08 12.57 15.00
CA ASP A 332 -17.35 12.64 14.26
C ASP A 332 -18.16 13.84 14.72
N ALA A 333 -18.01 14.96 14.00
CA ALA A 333 -18.64 16.22 14.34
C ALA A 333 -20.18 16.20 14.22
N VAL A 334 -20.75 15.20 13.54
CA VAL A 334 -22.21 15.12 13.29
C VAL A 334 -22.90 14.29 14.34
N ASN A 335 -22.43 13.07 14.58
CA ASN A 335 -23.13 12.10 15.43
C ASN A 335 -22.39 11.79 16.73
N ASN A 336 -21.15 12.28 16.88
CA ASN A 336 -20.28 11.99 18.02
C ASN A 336 -20.10 10.48 18.27
N LEU A 337 -19.96 9.70 17.19
CA LEU A 337 -19.81 8.25 17.24
C LEU A 337 -18.39 7.85 16.90
N SER A 338 -17.76 7.08 17.77
CA SER A 338 -16.48 6.42 17.43
C SER A 338 -16.67 5.42 16.31
N ILE A 339 -15.61 5.15 15.55
CA ILE A 339 -15.60 4.16 14.48
C ILE A 339 -14.47 3.18 14.73
N SER A 340 -14.81 1.91 14.85
CA SER A 340 -13.86 0.81 14.94
C SER A 340 -14.00 -0.09 13.72
N THR A 341 -12.87 -0.44 13.07
CA THR A 341 -12.85 -1.35 11.93
C THR A 341 -11.75 -2.38 12.11
N GLY A 342 -12.11 -3.65 11.98
CA GLY A 342 -11.17 -4.77 11.98
C GLY A 342 -11.24 -5.52 10.65
N SER A 343 -10.11 -5.96 10.12
CA SER A 343 -10.08 -6.83 8.95
C SER A 343 -8.91 -7.81 9.02
N ILE A 344 -9.16 -9.02 8.53
CA ILE A 344 -8.17 -10.06 8.31
C ILE A 344 -8.27 -10.47 6.85
N SER A 345 -7.13 -10.60 6.18
CA SER A 345 -7.04 -11.09 4.82
C SER A 345 -5.91 -12.10 4.75
N SER A 346 -6.21 -13.32 4.34
CA SER A 346 -5.21 -14.34 4.04
C SER A 346 -5.17 -14.65 2.54
N GLY A 347 -3.98 -14.88 2.03
CA GLY A 347 -3.75 -15.26 0.65
C GLY A 347 -2.80 -16.46 0.60
N THR A 348 -3.16 -17.49 -0.15
CA THR A 348 -2.31 -18.64 -0.41
C THR A 348 -2.15 -18.81 -1.91
N LEU A 349 -0.91 -18.85 -2.38
CA LEU A 349 -0.60 -19.26 -3.73
C LEU A 349 0.25 -20.53 -3.66
N PHE A 350 -0.24 -21.58 -4.24
CA PHE A 350 0.46 -22.86 -4.38
C PHE A 350 0.74 -23.09 -5.86
N SER A 351 1.96 -23.46 -6.21
CA SER A 351 2.30 -23.86 -7.58
C SER A 351 3.17 -25.09 -7.63
N ASN A 352 2.90 -25.91 -8.62
CA ASN A 352 3.75 -27.05 -9.00
C ASN A 352 4.03 -26.96 -10.50
N GLU A 353 5.29 -26.97 -10.87
CA GLU A 353 5.73 -26.93 -12.26
C GLU A 353 6.67 -28.09 -12.55
N ASN A 354 6.38 -28.85 -13.58
CA ASN A 354 7.15 -29.99 -14.02
C ASN A 354 7.60 -29.77 -15.46
N GLN A 355 8.88 -29.95 -15.73
CA GLN A 355 9.47 -29.72 -17.04
C GLN A 355 10.38 -30.88 -17.42
N LEU A 356 10.22 -31.38 -18.64
CA LEU A 356 11.12 -32.35 -19.28
C LEU A 356 11.87 -31.61 -20.39
N VAL A 357 13.17 -31.53 -20.27
CA VAL A 357 14.03 -30.81 -21.22
C VAL A 357 14.98 -31.81 -21.89
N TYR A 358 15.00 -31.80 -23.20
CA TYR A 358 15.93 -32.60 -24.01
C TYR A 358 16.81 -31.70 -24.84
N ASN A 359 18.12 -31.75 -24.58
CA ASN A 359 19.16 -31.00 -25.27
C ASN A 359 20.03 -31.91 -26.11
N LYS A 360 20.16 -31.64 -27.40
CA LYS A 360 21.00 -32.39 -28.35
C LYS A 360 21.83 -31.48 -29.22
N SER A 361 23.14 -31.73 -29.25
CA SER A 361 24.03 -31.08 -30.22
C SER A 361 24.57 -32.17 -31.18
N ILE A 362 24.41 -31.93 -32.49
CA ILE A 362 24.88 -32.84 -33.55
C ILE A 362 25.93 -32.10 -34.34
N ARG A 363 27.15 -32.73 -34.46
CA ARG A 363 28.29 -32.20 -35.19
C ARG A 363 28.67 -30.75 -34.85
N ASN A 364 28.37 -30.32 -33.63
CA ASN A 364 28.60 -28.95 -33.12
C ASN A 364 27.89 -27.81 -33.93
N ASN A 365 27.19 -28.14 -35.00
CA ASN A 365 26.51 -27.17 -35.88
C ASN A 365 25.00 -27.11 -35.66
N HIS A 366 24.39 -28.18 -35.20
CA HIS A 366 22.96 -28.29 -34.99
C HIS A 366 22.72 -28.44 -33.49
N ASN A 367 22.14 -27.41 -32.85
CA ASN A 367 21.77 -27.48 -31.46
C ASN A 367 20.26 -27.42 -31.38
N MET A 368 19.69 -28.38 -30.67
CA MET A 368 18.25 -28.52 -30.50
C MET A 368 17.94 -28.63 -29.01
N GLU A 369 16.96 -27.87 -28.57
CA GLU A 369 16.34 -27.98 -27.26
C GLU A 369 14.85 -28.21 -27.42
N ILE A 370 14.31 -29.21 -26.77
CA ILE A 370 12.87 -29.50 -26.68
C ILE A 370 12.53 -29.46 -25.19
N LEU A 371 11.52 -28.66 -24.84
CA LEU A 371 10.95 -28.57 -23.51
C LEU A 371 9.47 -28.94 -23.56
N LEU A 372 9.05 -29.81 -22.67
CA LEU A 372 7.65 -30.10 -22.40
C LEU A 372 7.38 -29.77 -20.94
N GLY A 373 6.26 -29.10 -20.66
CA GLY A 373 5.95 -28.64 -19.32
C GLY A 373 4.49 -28.83 -18.94
N LEU A 374 4.28 -29.01 -17.65
CA LEU A 374 3.00 -29.04 -16.96
C LEU A 374 3.09 -28.09 -15.76
N SER A 375 2.15 -27.16 -15.66
CA SER A 375 2.07 -26.24 -14.53
C SER A 375 0.68 -26.29 -13.92
N TYR A 376 0.64 -26.45 -12.60
CA TYR A 376 -0.56 -26.33 -11.78
C TYR A 376 -0.38 -25.14 -10.84
N LEU A 377 -1.38 -24.29 -10.76
CA LEU A 377 -1.41 -23.14 -9.85
C LEU A 377 -2.77 -23.07 -9.18
N ARG A 378 -2.75 -22.92 -7.86
CA ARG A 378 -3.93 -22.63 -7.04
C ARG A 378 -3.70 -21.38 -6.25
N GLU A 379 -4.58 -20.42 -6.41
CA GLU A 379 -4.64 -19.16 -5.67
C GLU A 379 -5.92 -19.12 -4.88
N ALA A 380 -5.84 -18.93 -3.57
CA ALA A 380 -6.98 -18.75 -2.70
C ALA A 380 -6.81 -17.47 -1.88
N LYS A 381 -7.88 -16.71 -1.75
CA LYS A 381 -7.95 -15.51 -0.90
C LYS A 381 -9.15 -15.60 -0.02
N ASP A 382 -8.96 -15.36 1.27
CA ASP A 382 -9.99 -15.28 2.26
C ASP A 382 -9.94 -13.91 2.95
N GLN A 383 -11.07 -13.24 3.04
CA GLN A 383 -11.17 -11.90 3.62
C GLN A 383 -12.37 -11.84 4.55
N PHE A 384 -12.11 -11.31 5.73
CA PHE A 384 -13.13 -10.96 6.70
C PHE A 384 -12.91 -9.53 7.19
N SER A 385 -13.99 -8.76 7.31
CA SER A 385 -13.94 -7.44 7.91
C SER A 385 -15.20 -7.16 8.71
N GLY A 386 -15.03 -6.43 9.81
CA GLY A 386 -16.12 -5.95 10.63
C GLY A 386 -15.90 -4.50 11.01
N SER A 387 -16.95 -3.74 11.13
CA SER A 387 -16.92 -2.38 11.66
C SER A 387 -18.06 -2.17 12.64
N GLY A 388 -17.81 -1.34 13.65
CA GLY A 388 -18.79 -0.89 14.61
C GLY A 388 -18.65 0.60 14.86
N LYS A 389 -19.77 1.27 15.15
CA LYS A 389 -19.81 2.68 15.52
C LYS A 389 -20.41 2.82 16.92
N GLY A 390 -20.03 3.90 17.61
CA GLY A 390 -20.58 4.20 18.92
C GLY A 390 -20.05 3.27 20.02
N SER A 391 -18.76 3.10 20.10
CA SER A 391 -18.14 2.41 21.23
C SER A 391 -18.60 3.00 22.56
N PRO A 392 -18.86 2.18 23.58
CA PRO A 392 -19.20 2.66 24.92
C PRO A 392 -18.13 3.57 25.53
N SER A 393 -16.91 3.52 25.03
CA SER A 393 -15.80 4.37 25.45
C SER A 393 -14.78 4.48 24.32
N ASP A 394 -14.20 5.66 24.14
CA ASP A 394 -13.08 5.89 23.19
C ASP A 394 -11.78 5.15 23.58
N LYS A 395 -11.77 4.46 24.71
CA LYS A 395 -10.68 3.55 25.11
C LYS A 395 -10.85 2.12 24.56
N ILE A 396 -12.02 1.79 24.01
CA ILE A 396 -12.34 0.47 23.45
C ILE A 396 -12.21 0.56 21.92
N HIS A 397 -11.07 0.12 21.42
CA HIS A 397 -10.70 0.26 20.01
C HIS A 397 -11.12 -0.91 19.11
N TYR A 398 -11.71 -1.95 19.67
CA TYR A 398 -12.14 -3.14 18.94
C TYR A 398 -13.66 -3.28 18.99
N VAL A 399 -14.25 -3.79 17.92
CA VAL A 399 -15.69 -4.09 17.89
C VAL A 399 -15.98 -5.22 18.86
N LEU A 400 -16.82 -4.95 19.85
CA LEU A 400 -17.26 -5.89 20.87
C LEU A 400 -18.79 -6.03 20.83
N ASP A 401 -19.31 -7.06 21.50
CA ASP A 401 -20.76 -7.31 21.62
C ASP A 401 -21.54 -6.16 22.26
N GLY A 402 -20.86 -5.32 23.06
CA GLY A 402 -21.45 -4.14 23.68
C GLY A 402 -21.62 -2.92 22.76
N PHE A 403 -21.21 -2.99 21.51
CA PHE A 403 -21.47 -1.92 20.56
C PHE A 403 -22.96 -1.90 20.17
N PRO A 404 -23.59 -0.71 20.06
CA PRO A 404 -24.97 -0.62 19.62
C PRO A 404 -25.09 -1.15 18.17
N THR A 405 -26.19 -1.87 17.91
CA THR A 405 -26.44 -2.46 16.58
C THR A 405 -27.13 -1.48 15.65
N THR A 406 -27.88 -0.55 16.20
CA THR A 406 -28.67 0.43 15.45
C THR A 406 -28.60 1.81 16.07
N TYR A 407 -28.85 2.81 15.24
CA TYR A 407 -28.95 4.22 15.60
C TYR A 407 -30.09 4.84 14.84
N GLU A 408 -30.87 5.68 15.50
CA GLU A 408 -32.00 6.41 14.89
C GLU A 408 -31.53 7.81 14.49
N GLU A 409 -31.66 8.13 13.21
CA GLU A 409 -31.35 9.43 12.66
C GLU A 409 -32.45 9.91 11.75
N TYR A 410 -33.07 11.05 12.09
CA TYR A 410 -34.18 11.63 11.34
C TYR A 410 -35.30 10.64 11.06
N GLY A 411 -35.69 9.83 12.06
CA GLY A 411 -36.73 8.81 11.95
C GLY A 411 -36.37 7.58 11.12
N SER A 412 -35.10 7.43 10.74
CA SER A 412 -34.59 6.24 10.03
C SER A 412 -33.66 5.46 10.93
N VAL A 413 -33.88 4.15 11.03
CA VAL A 413 -32.98 3.23 11.75
C VAL A 413 -31.81 2.85 10.86
N LYS A 414 -30.59 3.19 11.27
CA LYS A 414 -29.36 2.85 10.55
C LYS A 414 -28.58 1.80 11.32
N SER A 415 -27.99 0.86 10.60
CA SER A 415 -27.06 -0.12 11.20
C SER A 415 -25.75 0.55 11.57
N LEU A 416 -25.29 0.31 12.79
CA LEU A 416 -24.00 0.74 13.30
C LEU A 416 -22.93 -0.34 13.22
N GLN A 417 -23.32 -1.55 12.86
CA GLN A 417 -22.41 -2.67 12.66
C GLN A 417 -22.50 -3.16 11.22
N ALA A 418 -21.36 -3.50 10.65
CA ALA A 418 -21.28 -4.10 9.33
C ALA A 418 -20.23 -5.21 9.33
N TYR A 419 -20.57 -6.32 8.70
CA TYR A 419 -19.68 -7.47 8.51
C TYR A 419 -19.62 -7.81 7.03
N ARG A 420 -18.44 -8.17 6.56
CA ARG A 420 -18.22 -8.62 5.18
C ARG A 420 -17.25 -9.79 5.21
N SER A 421 -17.58 -10.84 4.48
CA SER A 421 -16.66 -11.92 4.15
C SER A 421 -16.60 -12.11 2.64
N ASN A 422 -15.44 -12.52 2.13
CA ASN A 422 -15.26 -12.87 0.73
C ASN A 422 -14.25 -14.00 0.64
N PHE A 423 -14.53 -14.97 -0.20
CA PHE A 423 -13.61 -16.07 -0.55
C PHE A 423 -13.49 -16.14 -2.07
N GLU A 424 -12.27 -16.12 -2.55
CA GLU A 424 -11.95 -16.25 -3.98
C GLU A 424 -10.96 -17.38 -4.16
N GLU A 425 -11.26 -18.29 -5.09
CA GLU A 425 -10.34 -19.34 -5.50
C GLU A 425 -10.18 -19.36 -7.01
N LYS A 426 -8.92 -19.47 -7.43
CA LYS A 426 -8.55 -19.61 -8.83
C LYS A 426 -7.60 -20.79 -9.00
N ILE A 427 -7.96 -21.72 -9.88
CA ILE A 427 -7.10 -22.83 -10.26
C ILE A 427 -6.73 -22.66 -11.72
N MET A 428 -5.45 -22.84 -12.04
CA MET A 428 -4.94 -22.87 -13.41
C MET A 428 -4.15 -24.13 -13.64
N LEU A 429 -4.44 -24.80 -14.76
CA LEU A 429 -3.69 -25.93 -15.27
C LEU A 429 -3.18 -25.60 -16.68
N SER A 430 -1.90 -25.79 -16.89
CA SER A 430 -1.26 -25.39 -18.16
C SER A 430 -0.36 -26.49 -18.69
N TYR A 431 -0.47 -26.74 -19.98
CA TYR A 431 0.43 -27.59 -20.75
C TYR A 431 1.20 -26.70 -21.70
N PHE A 432 2.53 -26.88 -21.79
CA PHE A 432 3.34 -26.09 -22.71
C PHE A 432 4.48 -26.90 -23.30
N GLY A 433 4.84 -26.53 -24.52
CA GLY A 433 5.98 -27.09 -25.21
C GLY A 433 6.76 -25.99 -25.94
N ARG A 434 8.07 -26.11 -25.95
CA ARG A 434 8.98 -25.20 -26.65
C ARG A 434 10.00 -26.02 -27.40
N ALA A 435 10.24 -25.69 -28.65
CA ALA A 435 11.32 -26.22 -29.47
C ALA A 435 12.22 -25.09 -29.95
N VAL A 436 13.50 -25.18 -29.64
CA VAL A 436 14.52 -24.23 -30.11
C VAL A 436 15.51 -24.99 -30.97
N TYR A 437 15.74 -24.48 -32.16
CA TYR A 437 16.75 -25.02 -33.08
C TYR A 437 17.71 -23.91 -33.47
N ASN A 438 19.02 -24.19 -33.36
CA ASN A 438 20.08 -23.27 -33.69
C ASN A 438 21.06 -23.94 -34.63
N TYR A 439 21.25 -23.35 -35.83
CA TYR A 439 22.22 -23.81 -36.81
C TYR A 439 23.43 -22.91 -36.83
N LYS A 440 24.60 -23.49 -36.54
CA LYS A 440 25.94 -22.82 -36.53
C LYS A 440 25.99 -21.53 -35.69
N LYS A 441 25.12 -21.40 -34.69
CA LYS A 441 24.95 -20.17 -33.90
C LYS A 441 24.64 -18.91 -34.75
N LYS A 442 24.12 -19.13 -35.96
CA LYS A 442 23.81 -18.07 -36.92
C LYS A 442 22.32 -17.95 -37.23
N TYR A 443 21.61 -19.08 -37.29
CA TYR A 443 20.17 -19.12 -37.55
C TYR A 443 19.47 -19.73 -36.38
N LEU A 444 18.55 -19.00 -35.80
CA LEU A 444 17.73 -19.42 -34.67
C LEU A 444 16.29 -19.59 -35.12
N PHE A 445 15.66 -20.70 -34.74
CA PHE A 445 14.24 -20.91 -34.88
C PHE A 445 13.70 -21.34 -33.51
N GLU A 446 12.61 -20.69 -33.07
CA GLU A 446 11.93 -21.00 -31.83
C GLU A 446 10.42 -21.13 -32.09
N PHE A 447 9.85 -22.19 -31.55
CA PHE A 447 8.41 -22.43 -31.57
C PHE A 447 7.97 -22.73 -30.14
N THR A 448 6.94 -22.03 -29.64
CA THR A 448 6.32 -22.27 -28.34
C THR A 448 4.83 -22.45 -28.53
N LEU A 449 4.27 -23.45 -27.90
CA LEU A 449 2.84 -23.71 -27.81
C LEU A 449 2.46 -23.87 -26.34
N ARG A 450 1.49 -23.09 -25.89
CA ARG A 450 0.97 -23.18 -24.53
C ARG A 450 -0.55 -23.28 -24.56
N ARG A 451 -1.11 -24.14 -23.70
CA ARG A 451 -2.54 -24.26 -23.48
C ARG A 451 -2.85 -24.11 -22.01
N ASP A 452 -3.62 -23.07 -21.66
CA ASP A 452 -4.00 -22.72 -20.31
C ASP A 452 -5.49 -23.00 -20.08
N GLY A 453 -5.80 -23.67 -18.98
CA GLY A 453 -7.16 -23.83 -18.46
C GLY A 453 -7.30 -23.08 -17.15
N SER A 454 -8.40 -22.39 -16.94
CA SER A 454 -8.65 -21.62 -15.72
C SER A 454 -10.06 -21.83 -15.19
N SER A 455 -10.19 -22.03 -13.87
CA SER A 455 -11.46 -22.23 -13.18
C SER A 455 -12.38 -20.99 -13.18
N VAL A 456 -11.83 -19.80 -13.48
CA VAL A 456 -12.62 -18.55 -13.48
C VAL A 456 -13.48 -18.39 -14.74
N PHE A 457 -13.26 -19.22 -15.76
CA PHE A 457 -14.02 -19.19 -17.00
C PHE A 457 -15.05 -20.33 -17.03
N GLY A 458 -16.17 -20.10 -17.71
CA GLY A 458 -17.19 -21.12 -17.96
C GLY A 458 -16.64 -22.33 -18.72
N GLU A 459 -17.36 -23.46 -18.71
CA GLU A 459 -16.87 -24.74 -19.25
C GLU A 459 -16.46 -24.66 -20.71
N ASP A 460 -17.24 -23.97 -21.55
CA ASP A 460 -17.01 -23.87 -22.97
C ASP A 460 -15.79 -23.01 -23.37
N VAL A 461 -15.36 -22.11 -22.52
CA VAL A 461 -14.26 -21.15 -22.78
C VAL A 461 -13.10 -21.28 -21.77
N ARG A 462 -13.09 -22.35 -21.02
CA ARG A 462 -12.12 -22.58 -19.95
C ARG A 462 -10.67 -22.69 -20.45
N TRP A 463 -10.49 -23.14 -21.69
CA TRP A 463 -9.18 -23.40 -22.27
C TRP A 463 -8.84 -22.43 -23.38
N ALA A 464 -7.63 -21.84 -23.32
CA ALA A 464 -7.07 -20.99 -24.36
C ALA A 464 -5.70 -21.50 -24.81
N THR A 465 -5.40 -21.36 -26.10
CA THR A 465 -4.13 -21.83 -26.70
C THR A 465 -3.36 -20.63 -27.25
N PHE A 466 -2.09 -20.58 -26.93
CA PHE A 466 -1.17 -19.46 -27.24
C PHE A 466 0.04 -20.01 -28.01
N PRO A 467 0.03 -19.94 -29.35
CA PRO A 467 1.21 -20.21 -30.17
C PRO A 467 2.13 -19.00 -30.26
N SER A 468 3.46 -19.24 -30.30
CA SER A 468 4.47 -18.21 -30.57
C SER A 468 5.57 -18.76 -31.45
N VAL A 469 6.05 -17.94 -32.39
CA VAL A 469 7.17 -18.28 -33.28
C VAL A 469 8.16 -17.13 -33.28
N ALA A 470 9.45 -17.43 -33.18
CA ALA A 470 10.52 -16.47 -33.37
C ALA A 470 11.59 -17.03 -34.33
N VAL A 471 12.15 -16.15 -35.15
CA VAL A 471 13.22 -16.46 -36.12
C VAL A 471 14.29 -15.39 -35.97
N GLY A 472 15.55 -15.79 -35.89
CA GLY A 472 16.69 -14.91 -35.71
C GLY A 472 17.93 -15.38 -36.49
#